data_5d93baff231527ced23d89f279c2ded0
#
_entry.id   5d93baff231527ced23d89f279c2ded0
#
_cell.length_a   1.000
_cell.length_b   1.000
_cell.length_c   1.000
_cell.angle_alpha   90.00
_cell.angle_beta   90.00
_cell.angle_gamma   90.00
#
_symmetry.space_group_name_H-M   'P 1'
#
loop_
_entity.id
_entity.type
_entity.pdbx_description
1 polymer ?
#
loop_
_entity_poly.entity_id
_entity_poly.type
_entity_poly.pdbx_seq_one_letter_code
_entity_poly.pdbx_strand_id
1 'polypeptide(L)'
;SEGKGVLEVTNSATEEIIATIPDGTTGDVDKAVAAAKAAFEGWSALPSEKRAEYLMKIHAGLEARTQEIAEAVAREVGMPVGMATMIQVGLPKGNFAITAGLLGTYKFEEEIGNSIVVREPFGVVGCISPWNYPLHQIALKVAPALAAGNTVVVKPSEVAPINAFILAEIVHDAGLPPGVFNLVTGVGPVVGEAIAAHPDVDMVSFTGSTRAGKRVAEVASQNVKKVSLELGGKSPNVILDDLDDEGFTKAVAAGVGKCFLNSGQTCTALTRMLAPRARLAQA
;
A
#
# COMPACT_ATOMS: atom_id res chain seq x y z
N SER A 1 -18.10 8.54 -10.23
CA SER A 1 -17.20 8.86 -11.32
C SER A 1 -17.87 9.71 -12.38
N GLU A 2 -17.14 10.64 -12.97
CA GLU A 2 -17.59 11.40 -14.15
C GLU A 2 -17.39 10.59 -15.43
N GLY A 3 -16.52 9.60 -15.40
CA GLY A 3 -16.31 8.65 -16.49
C GLY A 3 -17.53 7.78 -16.72
N LYS A 4 -17.85 7.54 -17.99
CA LYS A 4 -18.91 6.59 -18.40
C LYS A 4 -18.35 5.19 -18.67
N GLY A 5 -17.02 5.02 -18.59
CA GLY A 5 -16.30 3.76 -18.76
C GLY A 5 -16.33 2.91 -17.50
N VAL A 6 -16.22 1.62 -17.71
CA VAL A 6 -15.99 0.63 -16.66
C VAL A 6 -14.78 -0.21 -17.01
N LEU A 7 -14.06 -0.66 -15.97
CA LEU A 7 -12.96 -1.61 -16.10
C LEU A 7 -13.43 -2.94 -15.53
N GLU A 8 -13.16 -4.01 -16.25
CA GLU A 8 -13.46 -5.37 -15.82
C GLU A 8 -12.40 -5.87 -14.86
N VAL A 9 -12.83 -6.52 -13.79
CA VAL A 9 -11.97 -7.21 -12.83
C VAL A 9 -12.08 -8.69 -13.08
N THR A 10 -10.97 -9.33 -13.35
CA THR A 10 -10.90 -10.74 -13.78
C THR A 10 -10.40 -11.62 -12.64
N ASN A 11 -10.99 -12.79 -12.48
CA ASN A 11 -10.43 -13.86 -11.65
C ASN A 11 -9.14 -14.37 -12.29
N SER A 12 -8.03 -14.23 -11.60
CA SER A 12 -6.69 -14.59 -12.11
C SER A 12 -6.50 -16.09 -12.39
N ALA A 13 -7.37 -16.96 -11.83
CA ALA A 13 -7.29 -18.41 -12.01
C ALA A 13 -8.23 -18.93 -13.10
N THR A 14 -9.42 -18.32 -13.27
CA THR A 14 -10.46 -18.81 -14.21
C THR A 14 -10.65 -17.90 -15.42
N GLU A 15 -10.05 -16.71 -15.41
CA GLU A 15 -10.20 -15.65 -16.42
C GLU A 15 -11.65 -15.11 -16.55
N GLU A 16 -12.54 -15.48 -15.63
CA GLU A 16 -13.91 -14.95 -15.59
C GLU A 16 -13.96 -13.54 -15.02
N ILE A 17 -14.86 -12.72 -15.55
CA ILE A 17 -15.14 -11.39 -14.99
C ILE A 17 -15.89 -11.57 -13.66
N ILE A 18 -15.33 -11.05 -12.57
CA ILE A 18 -15.89 -11.16 -11.22
C ILE A 18 -16.49 -9.85 -10.69
N ALA A 19 -16.12 -8.73 -11.29
CA ALA A 19 -16.67 -7.42 -10.98
C ALA A 19 -16.40 -6.43 -12.11
N THR A 20 -17.02 -5.25 -12.00
CA THR A 20 -16.66 -4.06 -12.78
C THR A 20 -16.46 -2.88 -11.85
N ILE A 21 -15.53 -2.01 -12.17
CA ILE A 21 -15.25 -0.79 -11.42
C ILE A 21 -15.33 0.43 -12.35
N PRO A 22 -15.61 1.64 -11.83
CA PRO A 22 -15.57 2.85 -12.63
C PRO A 22 -14.17 3.08 -13.23
N ASP A 23 -14.10 3.43 -14.51
CA ASP A 23 -12.88 3.97 -15.12
C ASP A 23 -12.85 5.47 -14.86
N GLY A 24 -12.12 5.87 -13.82
CA GLY A 24 -12.04 7.24 -13.34
C GLY A 24 -11.28 8.15 -14.30
N THR A 25 -11.55 9.43 -14.14
CA THR A 25 -11.00 10.52 -14.95
C THR A 25 -10.13 11.46 -14.13
N THR A 26 -9.47 12.41 -14.77
CA THR A 26 -8.79 13.52 -14.10
C THR A 26 -9.75 14.35 -13.25
N GLY A 27 -10.99 14.57 -13.70
CA GLY A 27 -12.02 15.28 -12.92
C GLY A 27 -12.43 14.53 -11.64
N ASP A 28 -12.39 13.19 -11.63
CA ASP A 28 -12.59 12.43 -10.39
C ASP A 28 -11.42 12.63 -9.41
N VAL A 29 -10.19 12.75 -9.92
CA VAL A 29 -9.02 13.08 -9.10
C VAL A 29 -9.15 14.48 -8.51
N ASP A 30 -9.53 15.48 -9.32
CA ASP A 30 -9.71 16.86 -8.86
C ASP A 30 -10.71 16.94 -7.69
N LYS A 31 -11.85 16.22 -7.81
CA LYS A 31 -12.84 16.15 -6.74
C LYS A 31 -12.31 15.47 -5.47
N ALA A 32 -11.60 14.36 -5.62
CA ALA A 32 -11.02 13.65 -4.49
C ALA A 32 -9.96 14.49 -3.76
N VAL A 33 -9.10 15.18 -4.52
CA VAL A 33 -8.07 16.06 -3.95
C VAL A 33 -8.71 17.28 -3.29
N ALA A 34 -9.73 17.88 -3.88
CA ALA A 34 -10.47 18.99 -3.27
C ALA A 34 -11.11 18.58 -1.95
N ALA A 35 -11.72 17.39 -1.88
CA ALA A 35 -12.29 16.86 -0.65
C ALA A 35 -11.19 16.58 0.41
N ALA A 36 -10.05 16.00 -0.01
CA ALA A 36 -8.91 15.75 0.87
C ALA A 36 -8.34 17.04 1.45
N LYS A 37 -8.17 18.07 0.62
CA LYS A 37 -7.68 19.38 1.02
C LYS A 37 -8.63 20.08 2.01
N ALA A 38 -9.93 19.99 1.76
CA ALA A 38 -10.96 20.58 2.64
C ALA A 38 -11.01 19.89 4.02
N ALA A 39 -10.71 18.58 4.10
CA ALA A 39 -10.71 17.83 5.35
C ALA A 39 -9.38 17.96 6.13
N PHE A 40 -8.31 18.43 5.51
CA PHE A 40 -6.96 18.38 6.06
C PHE A 40 -6.81 19.13 7.38
N GLU A 41 -7.25 20.38 7.46
CA GLU A 41 -7.10 21.21 8.66
C GLU A 41 -7.77 20.56 9.87
N GLY A 42 -9.03 20.11 9.72
CA GLY A 42 -9.76 19.44 10.80
C GLY A 42 -9.14 18.12 11.23
N TRP A 43 -8.61 17.34 10.30
CA TRP A 43 -7.96 16.04 10.58
C TRP A 43 -6.58 16.24 11.23
N SER A 44 -5.75 17.13 10.70
CA SER A 44 -4.40 17.39 11.20
C SER A 44 -4.38 17.96 12.61
N ALA A 45 -5.40 18.76 12.96
CA ALA A 45 -5.57 19.34 14.28
C ALA A 45 -6.04 18.36 15.36
N LEU A 46 -6.47 17.13 14.98
CA LEU A 46 -6.85 16.12 15.97
C LEU A 46 -5.64 15.68 16.81
N PRO A 47 -5.81 15.49 18.13
CA PRO A 47 -4.80 14.84 18.96
C PRO A 47 -4.38 13.47 18.40
N SER A 48 -3.11 13.09 18.61
CA SER A 48 -2.58 11.80 18.13
C SER A 48 -3.37 10.60 18.63
N GLU A 49 -3.87 10.67 19.87
CA GLU A 49 -4.70 9.63 20.49
C GLU A 49 -6.02 9.44 19.74
N LYS A 50 -6.61 10.55 19.26
CA LYS A 50 -7.85 10.46 18.47
C LYS A 50 -7.61 9.82 17.09
N ARG A 51 -6.50 10.15 16.45
CA ARG A 51 -6.10 9.49 15.19
C ARG A 51 -5.83 8.01 15.43
N ALA A 52 -5.18 7.64 16.55
CA ALA A 52 -4.95 6.24 16.92
C ALA A 52 -6.27 5.47 17.14
N GLU A 53 -7.29 6.07 17.77
CA GLU A 53 -8.61 5.45 17.93
C GLU A 53 -9.25 5.11 16.57
N TYR A 54 -9.15 5.99 15.57
CA TYR A 54 -9.64 5.71 14.23
C TYR A 54 -8.89 4.58 13.53
N LEU A 55 -7.55 4.55 13.65
CA LEU A 55 -6.74 3.46 13.09
C LEU A 55 -7.10 2.11 13.73
N MET A 56 -7.37 2.08 15.03
CA MET A 56 -7.81 0.85 15.72
C MET A 56 -9.23 0.43 15.32
N LYS A 57 -10.13 1.35 15.00
CA LYS A 57 -11.45 0.99 14.42
C LYS A 57 -11.30 0.38 13.03
N ILE A 58 -10.40 0.92 12.18
CA ILE A 58 -10.08 0.31 10.88
C ILE A 58 -9.48 -1.09 11.06
N HIS A 59 -8.54 -1.25 12.01
CA HIS A 59 -8.00 -2.57 12.37
C HIS A 59 -9.11 -3.57 12.73
N ALA A 60 -10.05 -3.17 13.59
CA ALA A 60 -11.18 -4.02 14.00
C ALA A 60 -12.12 -4.35 12.82
N GLY A 61 -12.35 -3.40 11.93
CA GLY A 61 -13.13 -3.64 10.70
C GLY A 61 -12.46 -4.63 9.75
N LEU A 62 -11.14 -4.54 9.58
CA LEU A 62 -10.35 -5.51 8.81
C LEU A 62 -10.39 -6.91 9.45
N GLU A 63 -10.34 -7.00 10.79
CA GLU A 63 -10.48 -8.27 11.52
C GLU A 63 -11.85 -8.90 11.26
N ALA A 64 -12.92 -8.12 11.40
CA ALA A 64 -14.29 -8.59 11.22
C ALA A 64 -14.57 -9.09 9.79
N ARG A 65 -13.91 -8.52 8.77
CA ARG A 65 -14.10 -8.87 7.35
C ARG A 65 -12.94 -9.70 6.77
N THR A 66 -12.15 -10.37 7.63
CA THR A 66 -10.94 -11.11 7.23
C THR A 66 -11.22 -12.13 6.12
N GLN A 67 -12.27 -12.96 6.26
CA GLN A 67 -12.59 -14.01 5.29
C GLN A 67 -12.98 -13.41 3.93
N GLU A 68 -13.84 -12.41 3.93
CA GLU A 68 -14.29 -11.72 2.72
C GLU A 68 -13.13 -11.10 1.93
N ILE A 69 -12.23 -10.41 2.64
CA ILE A 69 -11.04 -9.80 2.02
C ILE A 69 -10.10 -10.88 1.47
N ALA A 70 -9.87 -11.97 2.22
CA ALA A 70 -9.01 -13.06 1.80
C ALA A 70 -9.54 -13.73 0.52
N GLU A 71 -10.84 -13.97 0.42
CA GLU A 71 -11.49 -14.54 -0.77
C GLU A 71 -11.44 -13.58 -1.97
N ALA A 72 -11.68 -12.28 -1.75
CA ALA A 72 -11.57 -11.28 -2.80
C ALA A 72 -10.13 -11.25 -3.37
N VAL A 73 -9.13 -11.15 -2.50
CA VAL A 73 -7.73 -11.13 -2.93
C VAL A 73 -7.31 -12.45 -3.57
N ALA A 74 -7.80 -13.60 -3.09
CA ALA A 74 -7.51 -14.89 -3.71
C ALA A 74 -8.02 -14.95 -5.16
N ARG A 75 -9.19 -14.40 -5.44
CA ARG A 75 -9.74 -14.31 -6.80
C ARG A 75 -8.97 -13.32 -7.68
N GLU A 76 -8.66 -12.13 -7.15
CA GLU A 76 -7.97 -11.08 -7.90
C GLU A 76 -6.50 -11.43 -8.20
N VAL A 77 -5.78 -12.01 -7.25
CA VAL A 77 -4.32 -12.18 -7.29
C VAL A 77 -3.88 -13.63 -7.52
N GLY A 78 -4.76 -14.59 -7.18
CA GLY A 78 -4.45 -16.02 -7.30
C GLY A 78 -3.68 -16.59 -6.10
N MET A 79 -3.61 -15.88 -4.97
CA MET A 79 -3.01 -16.43 -3.76
C MET A 79 -3.97 -17.42 -3.09
N PRO A 80 -3.53 -18.63 -2.65
CA PRO A 80 -4.38 -19.55 -1.90
C PRO A 80 -5.02 -18.88 -0.68
N VAL A 81 -6.32 -19.12 -0.44
CA VAL A 81 -7.13 -18.42 0.59
C VAL A 81 -6.46 -18.44 1.97
N GLY A 82 -5.92 -19.60 2.42
CA GLY A 82 -5.24 -19.69 3.71
C GLY A 82 -4.01 -18.78 3.81
N MET A 83 -3.23 -18.64 2.73
CA MET A 83 -2.11 -17.70 2.66
C MET A 83 -2.61 -16.26 2.54
N ALA A 84 -3.67 -16.01 1.77
CA ALA A 84 -4.29 -14.70 1.65
C ALA A 84 -4.79 -14.19 3.02
N THR A 85 -5.43 -15.05 3.81
CA THR A 85 -5.84 -14.73 5.18
C THR A 85 -4.66 -14.29 6.04
N MET A 86 -3.57 -15.05 6.03
CA MET A 86 -2.40 -14.81 6.87
C MET A 86 -1.60 -13.58 6.41
N ILE A 87 -1.37 -13.44 5.11
CA ILE A 87 -0.46 -12.45 4.53
C ILE A 87 -1.22 -11.22 4.05
N GLN A 88 -2.19 -11.41 3.13
CA GLN A 88 -2.88 -10.30 2.46
C GLN A 88 -3.85 -9.55 3.38
N VAL A 89 -4.32 -10.18 4.45
CA VAL A 89 -5.17 -9.55 5.48
C VAL A 89 -4.41 -9.35 6.79
N GLY A 90 -3.61 -10.32 7.22
CA GLY A 90 -2.85 -10.23 8.47
C GLY A 90 -1.88 -9.05 8.51
N LEU A 91 -1.13 -8.81 7.41
CA LEU A 91 -0.20 -7.67 7.34
C LEU A 91 -0.91 -6.31 7.37
N PRO A 92 -1.96 -6.03 6.55
CA PRO A 92 -2.74 -4.80 6.65
C PRO A 92 -3.27 -4.52 8.05
N LYS A 93 -3.89 -5.51 8.70
CA LYS A 93 -4.35 -5.39 10.09
C LYS A 93 -3.21 -4.98 11.02
N GLY A 94 -2.07 -5.67 10.93
CA GLY A 94 -0.87 -5.37 11.70
C GLY A 94 -0.38 -3.95 11.47
N ASN A 95 -0.38 -3.46 10.24
CA ASN A 95 0.06 -2.11 9.91
C ASN A 95 -0.78 -1.04 10.61
N PHE A 96 -2.11 -1.16 10.62
CA PHE A 96 -2.96 -0.20 11.32
C PHE A 96 -2.75 -0.25 12.84
N ALA A 97 -2.67 -1.46 13.45
CA ALA A 97 -2.46 -1.60 14.88
C ALA A 97 -1.08 -1.08 15.34
N ILE A 98 -0.01 -1.45 14.62
CA ILE A 98 1.36 -1.00 14.93
C ILE A 98 1.45 0.51 14.79
N THR A 99 0.90 1.07 13.72
CA THR A 99 0.92 2.52 13.48
C THR A 99 0.13 3.28 14.54
N ALA A 100 -1.02 2.76 14.98
CA ALA A 100 -1.77 3.33 16.11
C ALA A 100 -0.96 3.31 17.41
N GLY A 101 -0.28 2.19 17.69
CA GLY A 101 0.59 2.05 18.87
C GLY A 101 1.77 3.02 18.85
N LEU A 102 2.35 3.28 17.69
CA LEU A 102 3.46 4.24 17.55
C LEU A 102 3.05 5.66 17.95
N LEU A 103 1.80 6.08 17.74
CA LEU A 103 1.33 7.41 18.10
C LEU A 103 1.43 7.70 19.60
N GLY A 104 1.40 6.68 20.46
CA GLY A 104 1.56 6.85 21.90
C GLY A 104 3.00 7.21 22.34
N THR A 105 3.98 7.00 21.47
CA THR A 105 5.41 7.25 21.78
C THR A 105 6.09 8.20 20.82
N TYR A 106 5.48 8.48 19.67
CA TYR A 106 6.06 9.36 18.65
C TYR A 106 5.99 10.81 19.09
N LYS A 107 7.14 11.47 19.12
CA LYS A 107 7.25 12.87 19.46
C LYS A 107 7.11 13.76 18.23
N PHE A 108 5.98 14.44 18.10
CA PHE A 108 5.79 15.45 17.05
C PHE A 108 6.54 16.75 17.35
N GLU A 109 6.82 17.01 18.63
CA GLU A 109 7.65 18.12 19.08
C GLU A 109 8.80 17.60 19.95
N GLU A 110 9.98 18.17 19.78
CA GLU A 110 11.19 17.77 20.50
C GLU A 110 12.09 18.97 20.74
N GLU A 111 12.51 19.18 22.00
CA GLU A 111 13.48 20.18 22.35
C GLU A 111 14.91 19.66 22.08
N ILE A 112 15.68 20.38 21.29
CA ILE A 112 17.09 20.09 21.00
C ILE A 112 17.92 21.34 21.31
N GLY A 113 18.60 21.33 22.45
CA GLY A 113 19.30 22.49 22.95
C GLY A 113 18.35 23.64 23.27
N ASN A 114 18.46 24.74 22.53
CA ASN A 114 17.59 25.91 22.64
C ASN A 114 16.60 26.06 21.47
N SER A 115 16.35 24.96 20.75
CA SER A 115 15.46 24.91 19.60
C SER A 115 14.35 23.91 19.83
N ILE A 116 13.18 24.15 19.22
CA ILE A 116 12.07 23.20 19.14
C ILE A 116 12.01 22.68 17.72
N VAL A 117 12.08 21.36 17.55
CA VAL A 117 11.84 20.66 16.27
C VAL A 117 10.41 20.21 16.24
N VAL A 118 9.64 20.71 15.28
CA VAL A 118 8.24 20.33 15.06
C VAL A 118 8.13 19.49 13.81
N ARG A 119 7.40 18.36 13.90
CA ARG A 119 7.10 17.47 12.78
C ARG A 119 5.65 17.63 12.38
N GLU A 120 5.44 18.22 11.22
CA GLU A 120 4.11 18.54 10.69
C GLU A 120 3.72 17.57 9.57
N PRO A 121 2.41 17.34 9.35
CA PRO A 121 1.94 16.57 8.19
C PRO A 121 2.23 17.32 6.88
N PHE A 122 2.43 16.57 5.79
CA PHE A 122 2.66 17.16 4.46
C PHE A 122 1.42 17.88 3.92
N GLY A 123 0.22 17.33 4.16
CA GLY A 123 -1.02 17.78 3.55
C GLY A 123 -1.80 16.62 2.92
N VAL A 124 -2.06 16.71 1.61
CA VAL A 124 -2.72 15.66 0.83
C VAL A 124 -1.68 14.68 0.29
N VAL A 125 -1.83 13.39 0.61
CA VAL A 125 -0.94 12.32 0.14
C VAL A 125 -1.61 11.48 -0.93
N GLY A 126 -1.04 11.46 -2.14
CA GLY A 126 -1.41 10.54 -3.21
C GLY A 126 -0.81 9.15 -2.97
N CYS A 127 -1.65 8.14 -2.78
CA CYS A 127 -1.27 6.76 -2.53
C CYS A 127 -1.57 5.90 -3.75
N ILE A 128 -0.56 5.50 -4.52
CA ILE A 128 -0.70 4.69 -5.73
C ILE A 128 -0.13 3.30 -5.44
N SER A 129 -0.96 2.25 -5.51
CA SER A 129 -0.60 0.90 -5.10
C SER A 129 -0.63 -0.12 -6.23
N PRO A 130 0.19 -1.19 -6.15
CA PRO A 130 0.25 -2.28 -7.11
C PRO A 130 -0.84 -3.32 -6.86
N TRP A 131 -0.81 -4.38 -7.67
CA TRP A 131 -1.81 -5.46 -7.68
C TRP A 131 -1.42 -6.72 -6.87
N ASN A 132 -0.13 -6.93 -6.59
CA ASN A 132 0.37 -8.20 -6.07
C ASN A 132 0.16 -8.42 -4.56
N TYR A 133 0.23 -7.36 -3.77
CA TYR A 133 -0.16 -7.31 -2.36
C TYR A 133 -1.08 -6.10 -2.15
N PRO A 134 -2.28 -6.10 -2.78
CA PRO A 134 -3.03 -4.88 -3.01
C PRO A 134 -3.40 -4.17 -1.71
N LEU A 135 -4.09 -4.82 -0.79
CA LEU A 135 -4.50 -4.22 0.48
C LEU A 135 -3.30 -3.89 1.38
N HIS A 136 -2.28 -4.75 1.41
CA HIS A 136 -1.08 -4.49 2.21
C HIS A 136 -0.35 -3.22 1.76
N GLN A 137 -0.19 -3.04 0.45
CA GLN A 137 0.47 -1.85 -0.09
C GLN A 137 -0.35 -0.57 0.09
N ILE A 138 -1.68 -0.67 0.12
CA ILE A 138 -2.55 0.46 0.51
C ILE A 138 -2.35 0.77 2.00
N ALA A 139 -2.43 -0.24 2.88
CA ALA A 139 -2.30 -0.06 4.33
C ALA A 139 -0.96 0.55 4.74
N LEU A 140 0.15 0.13 4.09
CA LEU A 140 1.50 0.69 4.33
C LEU A 140 1.61 2.19 4.00
N LYS A 141 0.74 2.73 3.17
CA LYS A 141 0.69 4.14 2.82
C LYS A 141 -0.34 4.91 3.66
N VAL A 142 -1.54 4.35 3.74
CA VAL A 142 -2.69 4.99 4.38
C VAL A 142 -2.52 5.09 5.89
N ALA A 143 -2.13 4.01 6.57
CA ALA A 143 -2.02 4.01 8.02
C ALA A 143 -1.03 5.08 8.54
N PRO A 144 0.24 5.14 8.06
CA PRO A 144 1.17 6.17 8.52
C PRO A 144 0.79 7.58 8.05
N ALA A 145 0.18 7.74 6.87
CA ALA A 145 -0.28 9.05 6.42
C ALA A 145 -1.37 9.61 7.33
N LEU A 146 -2.39 8.81 7.64
CA LEU A 146 -3.47 9.20 8.56
C LEU A 146 -2.94 9.43 9.98
N ALA A 147 -2.05 8.57 10.47
CA ALA A 147 -1.41 8.72 11.78
C ALA A 147 -0.67 10.05 11.91
N ALA A 148 0.08 10.44 10.88
CA ALA A 148 0.81 11.70 10.86
C ALA A 148 -0.07 12.95 10.68
N GLY A 149 -1.40 12.78 10.47
CA GLY A 149 -2.34 13.88 10.28
C GLY A 149 -2.55 14.29 8.83
N ASN A 150 -2.10 13.52 7.86
CA ASN A 150 -2.36 13.77 6.45
C ASN A 150 -3.74 13.24 6.03
N THR A 151 -4.28 13.79 4.95
CA THR A 151 -5.41 13.20 4.21
C THR A 151 -4.89 12.43 3.00
N VAL A 152 -5.68 11.48 2.49
CA VAL A 152 -5.20 10.58 1.44
C VAL A 152 -6.14 10.50 0.23
N VAL A 153 -5.54 10.41 -0.95
CA VAL A 153 -6.20 10.02 -2.21
C VAL A 153 -5.56 8.71 -2.68
N VAL A 154 -6.34 7.63 -2.66
CA VAL A 154 -5.87 6.26 -2.91
C VAL A 154 -6.28 5.82 -4.30
N LYS A 155 -5.31 5.42 -5.11
CA LYS A 155 -5.53 4.73 -6.38
C LYS A 155 -5.05 3.28 -6.27
N PRO A 156 -5.94 2.30 -6.14
CA PRO A 156 -5.57 0.88 -6.24
C PRO A 156 -5.19 0.51 -7.66
N SER A 157 -4.50 -0.60 -7.84
CA SER A 157 -4.36 -1.19 -9.18
C SER A 157 -5.73 -1.57 -9.73
N GLU A 158 -5.95 -1.31 -11.01
CA GLU A 158 -7.13 -1.75 -11.75
C GLU A 158 -7.23 -3.28 -11.87
N VAL A 159 -6.14 -4.00 -11.64
CA VAL A 159 -6.07 -5.47 -11.70
C VAL A 159 -6.65 -6.12 -10.44
N ALA A 160 -6.48 -5.49 -9.27
CA ALA A 160 -6.92 -6.03 -7.98
C ALA A 160 -7.52 -4.93 -7.09
N PRO A 161 -8.67 -4.34 -7.46
CA PRO A 161 -9.24 -3.20 -6.78
C PRO A 161 -10.30 -3.53 -5.71
N ILE A 162 -10.92 -4.72 -5.70
CA ILE A 162 -12.08 -5.05 -4.86
C ILE A 162 -11.75 -4.87 -3.37
N ASN A 163 -10.57 -5.33 -2.95
CA ASN A 163 -10.11 -5.17 -1.58
C ASN A 163 -10.02 -3.70 -1.12
N ALA A 164 -9.78 -2.76 -2.04
CA ALA A 164 -9.76 -1.33 -1.74
C ALA A 164 -11.17 -0.76 -1.51
N PHE A 165 -12.18 -1.27 -2.19
CA PHE A 165 -13.59 -0.92 -1.91
C PHE A 165 -14.01 -1.42 -0.54
N ILE A 166 -13.65 -2.67 -0.18
CA ILE A 166 -13.90 -3.22 1.15
C ILE A 166 -13.23 -2.35 2.24
N LEU A 167 -12.00 -1.91 2.00
CA LEU A 167 -11.32 -0.97 2.91
C LEU A 167 -12.06 0.37 3.00
N ALA A 168 -12.56 0.92 1.89
CA ALA A 168 -13.30 2.17 1.90
C ALA A 168 -14.59 2.07 2.73
N GLU A 169 -15.31 0.95 2.64
CA GLU A 169 -16.46 0.67 3.50
C GLU A 169 -16.06 0.60 4.98
N ILE A 170 -14.99 -0.11 5.31
CA ILE A 170 -14.47 -0.20 6.67
C ILE A 170 -14.10 1.19 7.22
N VAL A 171 -13.46 2.02 6.40
CA VAL A 171 -13.09 3.40 6.76
C VAL A 171 -14.35 4.25 7.02
N HIS A 172 -15.39 4.08 6.20
CA HIS A 172 -16.69 4.73 6.39
C HIS A 172 -17.32 4.31 7.72
N ASP A 173 -17.40 3.01 7.98
CA ASP A 173 -17.98 2.43 9.21
C ASP A 173 -17.19 2.79 10.46
N ALA A 174 -15.87 2.98 10.33
CA ALA A 174 -15.02 3.49 11.41
C ALA A 174 -15.32 4.96 11.76
N GLY A 175 -16.11 5.66 10.92
CA GLY A 175 -16.56 7.03 11.14
C GLY A 175 -15.49 8.09 10.87
N LEU A 176 -14.53 7.83 9.97
CA LEU A 176 -13.57 8.87 9.56
C LEU A 176 -14.33 10.06 8.96
N PRO A 177 -13.89 11.29 9.23
CA PRO A 177 -14.51 12.47 8.63
C PRO A 177 -14.47 12.41 7.10
N PRO A 178 -15.54 12.84 6.40
CA PRO A 178 -15.55 12.88 4.95
C PRO A 178 -14.36 13.65 4.39
N GLY A 179 -13.74 13.12 3.33
CA GLY A 179 -12.56 13.70 2.69
C GLY A 179 -11.21 13.28 3.29
N VAL A 180 -11.16 12.70 4.49
CA VAL A 180 -9.89 12.22 5.08
C VAL A 180 -9.32 11.05 4.29
N PHE A 181 -10.17 10.17 3.78
CA PHE A 181 -9.83 9.05 2.90
C PHE A 181 -10.68 9.12 1.62
N ASN A 182 -10.04 9.11 0.46
CA ASN A 182 -10.69 9.18 -0.84
C ASN A 182 -10.17 8.05 -1.74
N LEU A 183 -11.07 7.28 -2.32
CA LEU A 183 -10.75 6.20 -3.24
C LEU A 183 -11.10 6.62 -4.68
N VAL A 184 -10.12 6.57 -5.58
CA VAL A 184 -10.30 6.83 -7.01
C VAL A 184 -9.76 5.65 -7.81
N THR A 185 -10.62 5.01 -8.60
CA THR A 185 -10.25 3.93 -9.53
C THR A 185 -9.97 4.47 -10.93
N GLY A 186 -9.35 3.67 -11.76
CA GLY A 186 -9.00 4.01 -13.14
C GLY A 186 -7.59 3.56 -13.50
N VAL A 187 -7.24 3.69 -14.77
CA VAL A 187 -5.93 3.24 -15.27
C VAL A 187 -4.78 4.14 -14.80
N GLY A 188 -3.63 3.51 -14.56
CA GLY A 188 -2.42 4.21 -14.07
C GLY A 188 -2.03 5.45 -14.88
N PRO A 189 -1.94 5.38 -16.23
CA PRO A 189 -1.57 6.52 -17.07
C PRO A 189 -2.54 7.72 -17.04
N VAL A 190 -3.77 7.56 -16.59
CA VAL A 190 -4.76 8.64 -16.46
C VAL A 190 -4.85 9.08 -15.00
N VAL A 191 -5.38 8.25 -14.14
CA VAL A 191 -5.65 8.61 -12.73
C VAL A 191 -4.37 8.70 -11.90
N GLY A 192 -3.44 7.75 -12.09
CA GLY A 192 -2.15 7.77 -11.37
C GLY A 192 -1.30 8.99 -11.75
N GLU A 193 -1.23 9.32 -13.03
CA GLU A 193 -0.51 10.51 -13.50
C GLU A 193 -1.18 11.80 -13.03
N ALA A 194 -2.52 11.89 -13.08
CA ALA A 194 -3.26 13.03 -12.57
C ALA A 194 -2.99 13.29 -11.08
N ILE A 195 -2.96 12.25 -10.24
CA ILE A 195 -2.61 12.38 -8.82
C ILE A 195 -1.17 12.91 -8.66
N ALA A 196 -0.22 12.34 -9.41
CA ALA A 196 1.18 12.77 -9.34
C ALA A 196 1.38 14.22 -9.79
N ALA A 197 0.62 14.68 -10.77
CA ALA A 197 0.68 16.03 -11.35
C ALA A 197 -0.09 17.08 -10.54
N HIS A 198 -1.12 16.69 -9.77
CA HIS A 198 -2.08 17.61 -9.18
C HIS A 198 -1.42 18.63 -8.24
N PRO A 199 -1.59 19.94 -8.41
CA PRO A 199 -0.88 20.95 -7.63
C PRO A 199 -1.15 20.90 -6.13
N ASP A 200 -2.33 20.46 -5.71
CA ASP A 200 -2.76 20.34 -4.31
C ASP A 200 -2.48 18.95 -3.69
N VAL A 201 -1.68 18.11 -4.34
CA VAL A 201 -1.10 16.90 -3.74
C VAL A 201 0.31 17.24 -3.29
N ASP A 202 0.62 17.08 -2.01
CA ASP A 202 1.88 17.51 -1.41
C ASP A 202 2.94 16.40 -1.41
N MET A 203 2.50 15.16 -1.33
CA MET A 203 3.36 13.97 -1.37
C MET A 203 2.75 12.87 -2.22
N VAL A 204 3.59 12.12 -2.94
CA VAL A 204 3.17 10.90 -3.65
C VAL A 204 3.92 9.70 -3.11
N SER A 205 3.18 8.70 -2.65
CA SER A 205 3.70 7.39 -2.28
C SER A 205 3.28 6.37 -3.35
N PHE A 206 4.23 5.91 -4.12
CA PHE A 206 4.03 4.98 -5.25
C PHE A 206 4.69 3.64 -4.99
N THR A 207 4.00 2.54 -5.30
CA THR A 207 4.59 1.21 -5.41
C THR A 207 4.18 0.59 -6.74
N GLY A 208 5.17 0.10 -7.52
CA GLY A 208 4.92 -0.50 -8.82
C GLY A 208 6.18 -0.73 -9.64
N SER A 209 6.07 -0.67 -10.97
CA SER A 209 7.21 -0.88 -11.86
C SER A 209 8.18 0.30 -11.84
N THR A 210 9.47 0.01 -12.08
CA THR A 210 10.52 1.04 -12.20
C THR A 210 10.18 2.07 -13.28
N ARG A 211 9.58 1.64 -14.40
CA ARG A 211 9.17 2.55 -15.47
C ARG A 211 8.12 3.56 -14.99
N ALA A 212 7.08 3.08 -14.31
CA ALA A 212 6.03 3.95 -13.80
C ALA A 212 6.54 4.84 -12.65
N GLY A 213 7.40 4.32 -11.77
CA GLY A 213 8.01 5.11 -10.68
C GLY A 213 8.86 6.26 -11.18
N LYS A 214 9.65 6.04 -12.25
CA LYS A 214 10.39 7.12 -12.92
C LYS A 214 9.45 8.21 -13.44
N ARG A 215 8.34 7.82 -14.06
CA ARG A 215 7.34 8.77 -14.56
C ARG A 215 6.67 9.54 -13.43
N VAL A 216 6.30 8.87 -12.35
CA VAL A 216 5.75 9.53 -11.15
C VAL A 216 6.73 10.56 -10.58
N ALA A 217 8.01 10.21 -10.43
CA ALA A 217 9.03 11.13 -9.93
C ALA A 217 9.22 12.34 -10.87
N GLU A 218 9.27 12.11 -12.19
CA GLU A 218 9.38 13.16 -13.19
C GLU A 218 8.23 14.17 -13.10
N VAL A 219 6.98 13.66 -13.06
CA VAL A 219 5.78 14.51 -13.02
C VAL A 219 5.68 15.24 -11.67
N ALA A 220 5.88 14.55 -10.56
CA ALA A 220 5.81 15.13 -9.23
C ALA A 220 6.87 16.22 -8.99
N SER A 221 8.05 16.10 -9.61
CA SER A 221 9.14 17.07 -9.48
C SER A 221 8.78 18.45 -10.02
N GLN A 222 7.80 18.57 -10.94
CA GLN A 222 7.36 19.85 -11.48
C GLN A 222 6.72 20.76 -10.41
N ASN A 223 6.22 20.17 -9.33
CA ASN A 223 5.65 20.88 -8.17
C ASN A 223 6.50 20.65 -6.89
N VAL A 224 7.74 20.19 -7.02
CA VAL A 224 8.69 19.96 -5.92
C VAL A 224 8.10 19.08 -4.80
N LYS A 225 7.24 18.11 -5.15
CA LYS A 225 6.57 17.23 -4.18
C LYS A 225 7.56 16.25 -3.55
N LYS A 226 7.26 15.85 -2.31
CA LYS A 226 7.89 14.67 -1.72
C LYS A 226 7.44 13.41 -2.46
N VAL A 227 8.39 12.57 -2.87
CA VAL A 227 8.11 11.29 -3.55
C VAL A 227 8.74 10.16 -2.76
N SER A 228 7.95 9.10 -2.51
CA SER A 228 8.41 7.82 -1.98
C SER A 228 8.13 6.74 -3.04
N LEU A 229 9.16 6.02 -3.44
CA LEU A 229 9.07 4.99 -4.48
C LEU A 229 9.46 3.63 -3.92
N GLU A 230 8.53 2.68 -4.03
CA GLU A 230 8.78 1.26 -3.82
C GLU A 230 8.67 0.55 -5.17
N LEU A 231 9.76 -0.07 -5.62
CA LEU A 231 9.89 -0.58 -6.98
C LEU A 231 10.24 -2.07 -7.00
N GLY A 232 10.19 -2.66 -8.18
CA GLY A 232 10.58 -4.05 -8.38
C GLY A 232 12.09 -4.26 -8.20
N GLY A 233 12.46 -5.49 -7.91
CA GLY A 233 13.85 -5.88 -7.70
C GLY A 233 14.14 -7.32 -8.10
N LYS A 234 15.40 -7.72 -7.92
CA LYS A 234 15.94 -9.07 -8.04
C LYS A 234 16.79 -9.35 -6.81
N SER A 235 16.11 -9.60 -5.67
CA SER A 235 16.76 -9.73 -4.37
C SER A 235 17.71 -10.93 -4.32
N PRO A 236 18.93 -10.79 -3.75
CA PRO A 236 19.84 -11.91 -3.56
C PRO A 236 19.44 -12.72 -2.32
N ASN A 237 19.57 -14.03 -2.40
CA ASN A 237 19.68 -14.95 -1.29
C ASN A 237 21.15 -15.39 -1.18
N VAL A 238 21.85 -14.86 -0.18
CA VAL A 238 23.28 -15.14 -0.01
C VAL A 238 23.43 -16.22 1.06
N ILE A 239 23.93 -17.38 0.67
CA ILE A 239 24.21 -18.50 1.57
C ILE A 239 25.73 -18.56 1.75
N LEU A 240 26.19 -18.47 3.00
CA LEU A 240 27.60 -18.53 3.35
C LEU A 240 28.08 -19.98 3.48
N ASP A 241 29.40 -20.18 3.60
CA ASP A 241 30.05 -21.49 3.65
C ASP A 241 30.21 -22.06 5.06
N ASP A 242 29.81 -21.32 6.08
CA ASP A 242 29.89 -21.70 7.50
C ASP A 242 28.76 -22.61 8.00
N LEU A 243 27.77 -22.92 7.13
CA LEU A 243 26.68 -23.82 7.44
C LEU A 243 27.10 -25.30 7.30
N ASP A 244 26.66 -26.14 8.22
CA ASP A 244 26.68 -27.60 8.04
C ASP A 244 25.73 -28.03 6.89
N ASP A 245 25.71 -29.31 6.54
CA ASP A 245 24.92 -29.82 5.40
C ASP A 245 23.41 -29.71 5.64
N GLU A 246 22.95 -29.87 6.88
CA GLU A 246 21.55 -29.72 7.24
C GLU A 246 21.11 -28.25 7.17
N GLY A 247 21.91 -27.36 7.73
CA GLY A 247 21.67 -25.91 7.67
C GLY A 247 21.70 -25.36 6.25
N PHE A 248 22.61 -25.83 5.43
CA PHE A 248 22.68 -25.45 4.01
C PHE A 248 21.42 -25.89 3.24
N THR A 249 21.01 -27.14 3.38
CA THR A 249 19.79 -27.66 2.74
C THR A 249 18.55 -26.89 3.17
N LYS A 250 18.43 -26.55 4.46
CA LYS A 250 17.33 -25.71 5.00
C LYS A 250 17.36 -24.31 4.41
N ALA A 251 18.55 -23.69 4.30
CA ALA A 251 18.70 -22.35 3.73
C ALA A 251 18.32 -22.30 2.25
N VAL A 252 18.69 -23.29 1.47
CA VAL A 252 18.30 -23.46 0.05
C VAL A 252 16.79 -23.59 -0.05
N ALA A 253 16.18 -24.53 0.68
CA ALA A 253 14.73 -24.76 0.66
C ALA A 253 13.94 -23.51 1.07
N ALA A 254 14.40 -22.82 2.11
CA ALA A 254 13.78 -21.55 2.54
C ALA A 254 13.89 -20.47 1.47
N GLY A 255 15.03 -20.38 0.77
CA GLY A 255 15.25 -19.44 -0.33
C GLY A 255 14.30 -19.72 -1.50
N VAL A 256 14.11 -20.98 -1.87
CA VAL A 256 13.15 -21.41 -2.90
C VAL A 256 11.73 -21.04 -2.49
N GLY A 257 11.32 -21.34 -1.24
CA GLY A 257 10.00 -20.97 -0.74
C GLY A 257 9.73 -19.47 -0.80
N LYS A 258 10.73 -18.64 -0.43
CA LYS A 258 10.62 -17.17 -0.51
C LYS A 258 10.65 -16.63 -1.95
N CYS A 259 11.30 -17.34 -2.88
CA CYS A 259 11.28 -16.99 -4.30
C CYS A 259 9.88 -17.16 -4.90
N PHE A 260 9.22 -18.26 -4.57
CA PHE A 260 7.92 -18.64 -5.13
C PHE A 260 6.70 -18.21 -4.31
N LEU A 261 6.90 -17.50 -3.21
CA LEU A 261 5.80 -16.92 -2.43
C LEU A 261 4.91 -16.06 -3.35
N ASN A 262 3.58 -16.21 -3.23
CA ASN A 262 2.60 -15.54 -4.09
C ASN A 262 2.84 -15.81 -5.59
N SER A 263 3.18 -17.05 -5.94
CA SER A 263 3.53 -17.46 -7.31
C SER A 263 4.71 -16.67 -7.91
N GLY A 264 5.64 -16.20 -7.07
CA GLY A 264 6.77 -15.35 -7.47
C GLY A 264 6.42 -13.88 -7.71
N GLN A 265 5.19 -13.48 -7.46
CA GLN A 265 4.66 -12.12 -7.68
C GLN A 265 5.01 -11.18 -6.52
N THR A 266 6.27 -11.18 -6.10
CA THR A 266 6.75 -10.47 -4.90
C THR A 266 7.96 -9.60 -5.25
N CYS A 267 7.91 -8.32 -4.93
CA CYS A 267 9.00 -7.38 -5.21
C CYS A 267 10.31 -7.76 -4.49
N THR A 268 10.21 -8.42 -3.34
CA THR A 268 11.33 -8.91 -2.52
C THR A 268 11.65 -10.38 -2.75
N ALA A 269 11.08 -11.04 -3.79
CA ALA A 269 11.35 -12.43 -4.10
C ALA A 269 12.86 -12.70 -4.24
N LEU A 270 13.35 -13.74 -3.58
CA LEU A 270 14.78 -14.10 -3.56
C LEU A 270 15.18 -14.80 -4.87
N THR A 271 15.14 -14.07 -5.96
CA THR A 271 15.28 -14.60 -7.33
C THR A 271 16.72 -14.90 -7.75
N ARG A 272 17.70 -14.57 -6.92
CA ARG A 272 19.11 -14.86 -7.19
C ARG A 272 19.72 -15.57 -5.98
N MET A 273 19.89 -16.89 -6.07
CA MET A 273 20.59 -17.66 -5.05
C MET A 273 22.09 -17.62 -5.31
N LEU A 274 22.84 -17.11 -4.35
CA LEU A 274 24.30 -17.07 -4.37
C LEU A 274 24.81 -18.06 -3.33
N ALA A 275 25.36 -19.19 -3.79
CA ALA A 275 25.89 -20.25 -2.96
C ALA A 275 27.42 -20.38 -3.15
N PRO A 276 28.15 -20.91 -2.16
CA PRO A 276 29.58 -21.20 -2.30
C PRO A 276 29.83 -22.11 -3.51
N ARG A 277 30.87 -21.78 -4.30
CA ARG A 277 31.20 -22.53 -5.52
C ARG A 277 31.35 -24.04 -5.27
N ALA A 278 31.97 -24.40 -4.14
CA ALA A 278 32.19 -25.80 -3.76
C ALA A 278 30.90 -26.58 -3.46
N ARG A 279 29.79 -25.87 -3.18
CA ARG A 279 28.51 -26.45 -2.77
C ARG A 279 27.40 -26.27 -3.81
N LEU A 280 27.70 -25.77 -5.02
CA LEU A 280 26.69 -25.55 -6.07
C LEU A 280 25.94 -26.80 -6.48
N ALA A 281 26.58 -27.98 -6.46
CA ALA A 281 25.93 -29.25 -6.80
C ALA A 281 24.96 -29.73 -5.70
N GLN A 282 25.09 -29.20 -4.47
CA GLN A 282 24.19 -29.50 -3.35
C GLN A 282 23.00 -28.53 -3.31
N ALA A 283 23.13 -27.32 -3.89
CA ALA A 283 22.08 -26.33 -3.96
C ALA A 283 21.09 -26.60 -5.09
#